data_b689d9392a6c80878d85f2b5868115c5
#
_entry.id   b689d9392a6c80878d85f2b5868115c5
#
_cell.length_a   1.000
_cell.length_b   1.000
_cell.length_c   1.000
_cell.angle_alpha   90.00
_cell.angle_beta   90.00
_cell.angle_gamma   90.00
#
_symmetry.space_group_name_H-M   'P 1'
#
loop_
_entity.id
_entity.type
_entity.pdbx_description
1 polymer ?
#
loop_
_entity_poly.entity_id
_entity_poly.type
_entity_poly.pdbx_seq_one_letter_code
_entity_poly.pdbx_strand_id
1 'polypeptide(L)'
;MLWLNQLRALTRLTERHREDELMDEPSLDVSEHARALAGLRRVNWWSRSAAIVCPALRPLATECSAARPLRLLDVACGGGDVTTAIARWARLAGLPIRVSGCDISLTALKIARHRADSFGESIEFFQHDLLQQPLPAEFDVVMCSLFLHHLGEPDAVRVLRSMADAAARAVLVNDLIRSRNGYLLALFGTRLLSRSRIVHVDGPLSVAGAFTPQEALRLCEQAGLPGATISRHWPQRFLLTWRRP
;
A
#
# COMPACT_ATOMS: atom_id res chain seq x y z
N MET A 1 -21.70 5.08 21.38
CA MET A 1 -21.87 3.69 20.88
C MET A 1 -20.72 3.21 20.00
N LEU A 2 -20.27 3.93 18.98
CA LEU A 2 -19.15 3.54 18.08
C LEU A 2 -17.86 3.17 18.84
N TRP A 3 -17.49 3.92 19.85
CA TRP A 3 -16.25 3.70 20.62
C TRP A 3 -16.24 2.39 21.42
N LEU A 4 -17.38 2.04 22.01
CA LEU A 4 -17.54 0.77 22.75
C LEU A 4 -17.46 -0.45 21.81
N ASN A 5 -18.00 -0.32 20.60
CA ASN A 5 -17.92 -1.38 19.58
C ASN A 5 -16.48 -1.56 19.08
N GLN A 6 -15.73 -0.48 18.90
CA GLN A 6 -14.31 -0.54 18.51
C GLN A 6 -13.45 -1.17 19.63
N LEU A 7 -13.73 -0.92 20.91
CA LEU A 7 -13.03 -1.61 22.01
C LEU A 7 -13.38 -3.10 22.10
N ARG A 8 -14.64 -3.48 21.81
CA ARG A 8 -15.02 -4.89 21.72
C ARG A 8 -14.36 -5.64 20.57
N ALA A 9 -14.01 -4.96 19.49
CA ALA A 9 -13.28 -5.57 18.37
C ALA A 9 -11.88 -6.04 18.77
N LEU A 10 -11.25 -5.47 19.84
CA LEU A 10 -9.97 -5.93 20.37
C LEU A 10 -9.96 -7.40 20.80
N THR A 11 -11.09 -7.93 21.25
CA THR A 11 -11.20 -9.33 21.68
C THR A 11 -11.34 -10.30 20.49
N ARG A 12 -11.62 -9.80 19.28
CA ARG A 12 -11.85 -10.59 18.07
C ARG A 12 -10.68 -10.57 17.08
N LEU A 13 -9.57 -9.91 17.41
CA LEU A 13 -8.39 -9.81 16.52
C LEU A 13 -7.64 -11.13 16.29
N THR A 14 -8.03 -12.22 16.97
CA THR A 14 -7.53 -13.58 16.68
C THR A 14 -7.92 -14.06 15.32
N GLU A 15 -9.09 -13.63 14.84
CA GLU A 15 -9.61 -13.91 13.51
C GLU A 15 -9.58 -12.64 12.65
N ARG A 16 -9.49 -12.83 11.33
CA ARG A 16 -9.52 -11.72 10.40
C ARG A 16 -10.97 -11.26 10.19
N HIS A 17 -11.24 -10.00 10.50
CA HIS A 17 -12.51 -9.34 10.25
C HIS A 17 -12.32 -8.26 9.20
N ARG A 18 -12.67 -8.57 7.94
CA ARG A 18 -12.72 -7.59 6.86
C ARG A 18 -14.14 -7.02 6.76
N GLU A 19 -14.22 -5.73 6.86
CA GLU A 19 -15.41 -4.93 6.54
C GLU A 19 -15.02 -3.94 5.45
N ASP A 20 -15.98 -3.54 4.62
CA ASP A 20 -15.73 -2.52 3.60
C ASP A 20 -15.48 -1.17 4.28
N GLU A 21 -14.45 -0.47 3.84
CA GLU A 21 -14.09 0.83 4.41
C GLU A 21 -15.02 1.92 3.86
N LEU A 22 -15.34 2.91 4.68
CA LEU A 22 -16.19 4.04 4.26
C LEU A 22 -15.56 4.82 3.10
N MET A 23 -14.22 4.80 3.01
CA MET A 23 -13.51 5.48 1.93
C MET A 23 -13.69 4.82 0.57
N ASP A 24 -14.00 3.53 0.54
CA ASP A 24 -14.19 2.74 -0.69
C ASP A 24 -15.65 2.83 -1.21
N GLU A 25 -16.54 3.54 -0.50
CA GLU A 25 -17.93 3.65 -0.89
C GLU A 25 -18.08 4.49 -2.18
N PRO A 26 -18.67 3.92 -3.27
CA PRO A 26 -18.78 4.62 -4.56
C PRO A 26 -19.60 5.91 -4.52
N SER A 27 -20.50 6.02 -3.53
CA SER A 27 -21.37 7.18 -3.33
C SER A 27 -20.72 8.29 -2.48
N LEU A 28 -19.48 8.10 -2.02
CA LEU A 28 -18.81 9.07 -1.16
C LEU A 28 -18.60 10.40 -1.88
N ASP A 29 -18.96 11.49 -1.22
CA ASP A 29 -18.76 12.84 -1.73
C ASP A 29 -17.28 13.11 -2.02
N VAL A 30 -16.99 13.72 -3.18
CA VAL A 30 -15.62 13.99 -3.66
C VAL A 30 -14.81 14.77 -2.63
N SER A 31 -15.44 15.73 -1.91
CA SER A 31 -14.75 16.53 -0.89
C SER A 31 -14.44 15.73 0.38
N GLU A 32 -15.30 14.77 0.74
CA GLU A 32 -15.05 13.86 1.86
C GLU A 32 -13.96 12.85 1.52
N HIS A 33 -13.98 12.31 0.31
CA HIS A 33 -12.91 11.44 -0.20
C HIS A 33 -11.55 12.16 -0.20
N ALA A 34 -11.50 13.40 -0.71
CA ALA A 34 -10.27 14.20 -0.69
C ALA A 34 -9.77 14.48 0.74
N ARG A 35 -10.68 14.74 1.68
CA ARG A 35 -10.34 14.93 3.11
C ARG A 35 -9.83 13.65 3.76
N ALA A 36 -10.40 12.51 3.44
CA ALA A 36 -9.95 11.20 3.90
C ALA A 36 -8.54 10.90 3.39
N LEU A 37 -8.29 11.06 2.08
CA LEU A 37 -6.96 10.92 1.48
C LEU A 37 -5.92 11.86 2.11
N ALA A 38 -6.30 13.12 2.41
CA ALA A 38 -5.42 14.05 3.12
C ALA A 38 -5.13 13.62 4.56
N GLY A 39 -6.07 12.96 5.22
CA GLY A 39 -5.89 12.34 6.53
C GLY A 39 -4.94 11.16 6.49
N LEU A 40 -5.15 10.23 5.56
CA LEU A 40 -4.30 9.07 5.33
C LEU A 40 -2.86 9.48 4.98
N ARG A 41 -2.69 10.54 4.20
CA ARG A 41 -1.35 11.09 3.91
C ARG A 41 -0.57 11.39 5.18
N ARG A 42 -1.19 12.02 6.19
CA ARG A 42 -0.52 12.32 7.47
C ARG A 42 -0.16 11.05 8.23
N VAL A 43 -1.04 10.05 8.21
CA VAL A 43 -0.79 8.73 8.79
C VAL A 43 0.37 8.05 8.07
N ASN A 44 0.39 8.06 6.73
CA ASN A 44 1.46 7.47 5.91
C ASN A 44 2.80 8.18 6.08
N TRP A 45 2.79 9.52 6.20
CA TRP A 45 3.99 10.29 6.50
C TRP A 45 4.54 9.95 7.88
N TRP A 46 3.68 9.92 8.90
CA TRP A 46 4.07 9.55 10.26
C TRP A 46 4.56 8.11 10.36
N SER A 47 3.89 7.17 9.70
CA SER A 47 4.28 5.76 9.66
C SER A 47 5.43 5.46 8.70
N ARG A 48 5.95 6.47 7.99
CA ARG A 48 7.13 6.37 7.12
C ARG A 48 7.01 5.27 6.05
N SER A 49 5.84 5.10 5.44
CA SER A 49 5.55 4.02 4.48
C SER A 49 6.59 3.89 3.37
N ALA A 50 6.98 5.00 2.73
CA ALA A 50 8.03 4.99 1.71
C ALA A 50 9.39 4.54 2.28
N ALA A 51 9.75 4.96 3.50
CA ALA A 51 11.02 4.59 4.13
C ALA A 51 11.13 3.09 4.46
N ILE A 52 10.00 2.38 4.54
CA ILE A 52 9.97 0.91 4.68
C ILE A 52 10.37 0.24 3.36
N VAL A 53 9.92 0.77 2.23
CA VAL A 53 10.12 0.19 0.90
C VAL A 53 11.49 0.58 0.29
N CYS A 54 11.93 1.82 0.47
CA CYS A 54 13.15 2.34 -0.14
C CYS A 54 14.42 1.49 0.08
N PRO A 55 14.69 0.90 1.27
CA PRO A 55 15.84 0.04 1.47
C PRO A 55 15.84 -1.21 0.59
N ALA A 56 14.67 -1.78 0.28
CA ALA A 56 14.55 -2.95 -0.59
C ALA A 56 14.78 -2.61 -2.08
N LEU A 57 14.47 -1.37 -2.49
CA LEU A 57 14.67 -0.89 -3.85
C LEU A 57 16.13 -0.50 -4.13
N ARG A 58 16.86 -0.01 -3.13
CA ARG A 58 18.24 0.50 -3.30
C ARG A 58 19.18 -0.50 -3.98
N PRO A 59 19.34 -1.76 -3.51
CA PRO A 59 20.26 -2.70 -4.15
C PRO A 59 19.86 -3.02 -5.60
N LEU A 60 18.56 -3.09 -5.90
CA LEU A 60 18.08 -3.32 -7.25
C LEU A 60 18.36 -2.13 -8.18
N ALA A 61 18.26 -0.91 -7.68
CA ALA A 61 18.52 0.31 -8.44
C ALA A 61 20.02 0.54 -8.68
N THR A 62 20.89 0.13 -7.77
CA THR A 62 22.37 0.25 -7.96
C THR A 62 22.92 -0.65 -9.07
N GLU A 63 22.16 -1.66 -9.48
CA GLU A 63 22.49 -2.52 -10.63
C GLU A 63 22.01 -1.93 -11.97
N CYS A 64 21.29 -0.80 -11.93
CA CYS A 64 20.73 -0.12 -13.08
C CYS A 64 21.55 1.13 -13.46
N SER A 65 21.24 1.73 -14.62
CA SER A 65 21.87 2.96 -15.11
C SER A 65 20.82 3.98 -15.54
N ALA A 66 21.23 5.22 -15.78
CA ALA A 66 20.34 6.25 -16.30
C ALA A 66 19.73 5.88 -17.67
N ALA A 67 20.46 5.13 -18.51
CA ALA A 67 19.97 4.65 -19.81
C ALA A 67 18.99 3.48 -19.67
N ARG A 68 19.08 2.71 -18.56
CA ARG A 68 18.18 1.59 -18.22
C ARG A 68 17.81 1.65 -16.74
N PRO A 69 16.90 2.56 -16.36
CA PRO A 69 16.49 2.72 -14.98
C PRO A 69 15.65 1.52 -14.50
N LEU A 70 15.66 1.30 -13.18
CA LEU A 70 14.76 0.36 -12.53
C LEU A 70 13.30 0.85 -12.72
N ARG A 71 12.45 0.04 -13.34
CA ARG A 71 11.03 0.38 -13.55
C ARG A 71 10.20 -0.18 -12.40
N LEU A 72 9.62 0.73 -11.63
CA LEU A 72 8.79 0.43 -10.47
C LEU A 72 7.33 0.77 -10.77
N LEU A 73 6.42 -0.17 -10.52
CA LEU A 73 4.98 0.07 -10.51
C LEU A 73 4.46 -0.01 -9.07
N ASP A 74 3.75 1.02 -8.64
CA ASP A 74 2.98 1.06 -7.40
C ASP A 74 1.51 0.82 -7.74
N VAL A 75 0.97 -0.35 -7.39
CA VAL A 75 -0.42 -0.73 -7.68
C VAL A 75 -1.32 -0.34 -6.51
N ALA A 76 -2.56 0.08 -6.84
CA ALA A 76 -3.50 0.69 -5.91
C ALA A 76 -2.84 1.87 -5.16
N CYS A 77 -2.23 2.77 -5.93
CA CYS A 77 -1.39 3.85 -5.40
C CYS A 77 -2.17 4.97 -4.69
N GLY A 78 -3.50 4.95 -4.76
CA GLY A 78 -4.37 5.95 -4.16
C GLY A 78 -4.01 7.37 -4.58
N GLY A 79 -3.92 8.30 -3.62
CA GLY A 79 -3.49 9.69 -3.85
C GLY A 79 -2.00 9.89 -4.11
N GLY A 80 -1.23 8.82 -4.38
CA GLY A 80 0.17 8.86 -4.81
C GLY A 80 1.17 9.37 -3.77
N ASP A 81 0.85 9.30 -2.48
CA ASP A 81 1.74 9.80 -1.42
C ASP A 81 2.99 8.93 -1.26
N VAL A 82 2.87 7.62 -1.28
CA VAL A 82 4.00 6.69 -1.22
C VAL A 82 4.77 6.70 -2.54
N THR A 83 4.07 6.64 -3.67
CA THR A 83 4.63 6.69 -5.02
C THR A 83 5.50 7.93 -5.23
N THR A 84 4.96 9.13 -4.90
CA THR A 84 5.69 10.40 -5.00
C THR A 84 6.88 10.47 -4.04
N ALA A 85 6.72 9.96 -2.81
CA ALA A 85 7.81 9.94 -1.84
C ALA A 85 8.97 9.05 -2.28
N ILE A 86 8.69 7.90 -2.93
CA ILE A 86 9.72 7.02 -3.49
C ILE A 86 10.43 7.68 -4.68
N ALA A 87 9.69 8.30 -5.61
CA ALA A 87 10.28 9.02 -6.75
C ALA A 87 11.23 10.13 -6.26
N ARG A 88 10.75 10.95 -5.31
CA ARG A 88 11.57 12.01 -4.71
C ARG A 88 12.81 11.46 -4.00
N TRP A 89 12.67 10.38 -3.22
CA TRP A 89 13.81 9.73 -2.59
C TRP A 89 14.83 9.24 -3.62
N ALA A 90 14.37 8.59 -4.70
CA ALA A 90 15.23 8.09 -5.76
C ALA A 90 16.02 9.23 -6.41
N ARG A 91 15.35 10.33 -6.78
CA ARG A 91 15.98 11.52 -7.35
C ARG A 91 17.01 12.15 -6.42
N LEU A 92 16.65 12.36 -5.14
CA LEU A 92 17.57 12.93 -4.14
C LEU A 92 18.77 12.03 -3.83
N ALA A 93 18.62 10.71 -3.96
CA ALA A 93 19.68 9.73 -3.77
C ALA A 93 20.49 9.45 -5.05
N GLY A 94 20.16 10.10 -6.19
CA GLY A 94 20.82 9.85 -7.47
C GLY A 94 20.62 8.43 -8.01
N LEU A 95 19.51 7.76 -7.63
CA LEU A 95 19.23 6.39 -8.06
C LEU A 95 18.41 6.38 -9.35
N PRO A 96 18.79 5.57 -10.35
CA PRO A 96 18.06 5.48 -11.60
C PRO A 96 16.78 4.63 -11.44
N ILE A 97 15.73 5.21 -10.88
CA ILE A 97 14.41 4.59 -10.73
C ILE A 97 13.38 5.40 -11.48
N ARG A 98 12.62 4.75 -12.35
CA ARG A 98 11.41 5.30 -12.98
C ARG A 98 10.19 4.72 -12.27
N VAL A 99 9.39 5.60 -11.68
CA VAL A 99 8.22 5.21 -10.90
C VAL A 99 6.96 5.45 -11.73
N SER A 100 6.06 4.47 -11.73
CA SER A 100 4.69 4.58 -12.24
C SER A 100 3.71 4.17 -11.15
N GLY A 101 2.46 4.62 -11.24
CA GLY A 101 1.40 4.24 -10.31
C GLY A 101 0.10 3.92 -11.04
N CYS A 102 -0.67 2.96 -10.53
CA CYS A 102 -2.02 2.72 -11.02
C CYS A 102 -3.03 2.57 -9.89
N ASP A 103 -4.26 2.95 -10.19
CA ASP A 103 -5.39 2.86 -9.26
C ASP A 103 -6.70 2.73 -10.05
N ILE A 104 -7.73 2.16 -9.45
CA ILE A 104 -9.06 2.07 -10.06
C ILE A 104 -9.76 3.43 -10.02
N SER A 105 -9.48 4.27 -9.03
CA SER A 105 -10.13 5.55 -8.77
C SER A 105 -9.53 6.69 -9.60
N LEU A 106 -10.27 7.18 -10.58
CA LEU A 106 -9.87 8.39 -11.33
C LEU A 106 -9.70 9.63 -10.44
N THR A 107 -10.47 9.73 -9.35
CA THR A 107 -10.35 10.81 -8.37
C THR A 107 -9.02 10.73 -7.62
N ALA A 108 -8.64 9.54 -7.17
CA ALA A 108 -7.34 9.31 -6.52
C ALA A 108 -6.18 9.63 -7.47
N LEU A 109 -6.26 9.20 -8.74
CA LEU A 109 -5.25 9.48 -9.76
C LEU A 109 -5.11 10.97 -10.10
N LYS A 110 -6.19 11.74 -10.09
CA LYS A 110 -6.12 13.22 -10.23
C LYS A 110 -5.33 13.85 -9.09
N ILE A 111 -5.58 13.39 -7.86
CA ILE A 111 -4.86 13.85 -6.66
C ILE A 111 -3.39 13.44 -6.74
N ALA A 112 -3.10 12.21 -7.17
CA ALA A 112 -1.75 11.69 -7.32
C ALA A 112 -0.92 12.51 -8.34
N ARG A 113 -1.50 12.82 -9.51
CA ARG A 113 -0.84 13.68 -10.52
C ARG A 113 -0.54 15.07 -9.97
N HIS A 114 -1.54 15.74 -9.41
CA HIS A 114 -1.34 17.07 -8.82
C HIS A 114 -0.24 17.07 -7.74
N ARG A 115 -0.17 15.99 -6.95
CA ARG A 115 0.89 15.82 -5.95
C ARG A 115 2.26 15.67 -6.59
N ALA A 116 2.43 14.78 -7.54
CA ALA A 116 3.70 14.58 -8.23
C ALA A 116 4.19 15.89 -8.83
N ASP A 117 3.31 16.63 -9.53
CA ASP A 117 3.59 17.94 -10.10
C ASP A 117 4.06 18.95 -9.04
N SER A 118 3.41 18.96 -7.87
CA SER A 118 3.76 19.89 -6.76
C SER A 118 5.16 19.63 -6.17
N PHE A 119 5.72 18.45 -6.39
CA PHE A 119 7.09 18.11 -6.00
C PHE A 119 8.07 18.08 -7.18
N GLY A 120 7.61 18.42 -8.39
CA GLY A 120 8.42 18.37 -9.61
C GLY A 120 8.84 16.96 -10.01
N GLU A 121 8.03 15.95 -9.64
CA GLU A 121 8.31 14.55 -9.98
C GLU A 121 7.52 14.14 -11.23
N SER A 122 8.21 13.55 -12.20
CA SER A 122 7.58 13.00 -13.41
C SER A 122 7.19 11.53 -13.17
N ILE A 123 5.91 11.29 -12.88
CA ILE A 123 5.34 9.97 -12.59
C ILE A 123 4.19 9.72 -13.55
N GLU A 124 4.21 8.57 -14.20
CA GLU A 124 3.09 8.11 -15.01
C GLU A 124 2.02 7.49 -14.11
N PHE A 125 0.80 8.03 -14.18
CA PHE A 125 -0.35 7.47 -13.48
C PHE A 125 -1.43 7.04 -14.48
N PHE A 126 -1.92 5.80 -14.37
CA PHE A 126 -2.95 5.26 -15.23
C PHE A 126 -4.04 4.51 -14.45
N GLN A 127 -5.25 4.49 -15.01
CA GLN A 127 -6.36 3.74 -14.41
C GLN A 127 -6.19 2.26 -14.72
N HIS A 128 -6.37 1.43 -13.68
CA HIS A 128 -6.28 -0.01 -13.82
C HIS A 128 -7.09 -0.73 -12.73
N ASP A 129 -7.88 -1.73 -13.14
CA ASP A 129 -8.59 -2.62 -12.23
C ASP A 129 -7.81 -3.94 -12.09
N LEU A 130 -7.14 -4.08 -10.95
CA LEU A 130 -6.31 -5.25 -10.62
C LEU A 130 -7.06 -6.57 -10.55
N LEU A 131 -8.38 -6.52 -10.32
CA LEU A 131 -9.21 -7.72 -10.20
C LEU A 131 -9.79 -8.16 -11.53
N GLN A 132 -9.83 -7.27 -12.52
CA GLN A 132 -10.45 -7.52 -13.83
C GLN A 132 -9.42 -7.67 -14.96
N GLN A 133 -8.24 -7.08 -14.82
CA GLN A 133 -7.27 -6.98 -15.90
C GLN A 133 -5.87 -7.42 -15.44
N PRO A 134 -5.09 -8.12 -16.29
CA PRO A 134 -3.70 -8.42 -15.99
C PRO A 134 -2.86 -7.13 -16.00
N LEU A 135 -1.87 -7.06 -15.12
CA LEU A 135 -0.92 -5.95 -15.10
C LEU A 135 0.00 -5.98 -16.34
N PRO A 136 0.44 -4.80 -16.85
CA PRO A 136 1.45 -4.75 -17.89
C PRO A 136 2.77 -5.38 -17.44
N ALA A 137 3.36 -6.23 -18.27
CA ALA A 137 4.59 -7.00 -17.96
C ALA A 137 5.88 -6.22 -18.29
N GLU A 138 5.92 -4.92 -18.00
CA GLU A 138 7.07 -4.08 -18.36
C GLU A 138 7.87 -3.55 -17.16
N PHE A 139 7.57 -4.03 -15.96
CA PHE A 139 8.17 -3.51 -14.73
C PHE A 139 9.20 -4.46 -14.14
N ASP A 140 10.27 -3.91 -13.59
CA ASP A 140 11.28 -4.68 -12.86
C ASP A 140 10.76 -5.04 -11.45
N VAL A 141 10.08 -4.10 -10.80
CA VAL A 141 9.49 -4.27 -9.48
C VAL A 141 8.03 -3.84 -9.52
N VAL A 142 7.17 -4.66 -8.95
CA VAL A 142 5.77 -4.32 -8.70
C VAL A 142 5.54 -4.29 -7.20
N MET A 143 4.96 -3.20 -6.70
CA MET A 143 4.68 -3.05 -5.28
C MET A 143 3.24 -2.61 -5.02
N CYS A 144 2.78 -2.85 -3.80
CA CYS A 144 1.62 -2.15 -3.25
C CYS A 144 1.90 -1.71 -1.81
N SER A 145 1.20 -0.68 -1.39
CA SER A 145 1.30 -0.18 -0.02
C SER A 145 -0.08 0.08 0.56
N LEU A 146 -0.40 -0.60 1.67
CA LEU A 146 -1.68 -0.47 2.38
C LEU A 146 -2.88 -0.82 1.50
N PHE A 147 -2.79 -1.93 0.82
CA PHE A 147 -3.83 -2.38 -0.10
C PHE A 147 -4.28 -3.83 0.15
N LEU A 148 -3.35 -4.73 0.50
CA LEU A 148 -3.66 -6.16 0.59
C LEU A 148 -4.76 -6.45 1.61
N HIS A 149 -4.85 -5.67 2.68
CA HIS A 149 -5.86 -5.81 3.74
C HIS A 149 -7.30 -5.51 3.29
N HIS A 150 -7.50 -4.80 2.18
CA HIS A 150 -8.83 -4.58 1.58
C HIS A 150 -9.37 -5.83 0.87
N LEU A 151 -8.51 -6.80 0.54
CA LEU A 151 -8.87 -7.94 -0.28
C LEU A 151 -9.31 -9.15 0.53
N GLY A 152 -10.29 -9.92 0.03
CA GLY A 152 -10.51 -11.29 0.47
C GLY A 152 -9.32 -12.19 0.14
N GLU A 153 -9.15 -13.33 0.84
CA GLU A 153 -8.01 -14.22 0.58
C GLU A 153 -7.89 -14.68 -0.88
N PRO A 154 -9.00 -15.05 -1.57
CA PRO A 154 -8.90 -15.44 -2.99
C PRO A 154 -8.41 -14.29 -3.88
N ASP A 155 -8.86 -13.07 -3.62
CA ASP A 155 -8.48 -11.89 -4.37
C ASP A 155 -7.04 -11.48 -4.06
N ALA A 156 -6.62 -11.57 -2.80
CA ALA A 156 -5.23 -11.34 -2.40
C ALA A 156 -4.27 -12.30 -3.12
N VAL A 157 -4.62 -13.59 -3.24
CA VAL A 157 -3.83 -14.57 -4.00
C VAL A 157 -3.78 -14.20 -5.49
N ARG A 158 -4.92 -13.79 -6.09
CA ARG A 158 -4.96 -13.37 -7.51
C ARG A 158 -4.09 -12.15 -7.75
N VAL A 159 -4.18 -11.14 -6.88
CA VAL A 159 -3.39 -9.91 -7.00
C VAL A 159 -1.90 -10.20 -6.83
N LEU A 160 -1.50 -10.98 -5.81
CA LEU A 160 -0.10 -11.36 -5.61
C LEU A 160 0.48 -12.09 -6.83
N ARG A 161 -0.30 -13.01 -7.43
CA ARG A 161 0.10 -13.70 -8.67
C ARG A 161 0.24 -12.72 -9.83
N SER A 162 -0.74 -11.85 -10.05
CA SER A 162 -0.68 -10.82 -11.11
C SER A 162 0.52 -9.90 -10.94
N MET A 163 0.84 -9.48 -9.70
CA MET A 163 2.04 -8.70 -9.40
C MET A 163 3.32 -9.47 -9.73
N ALA A 164 3.37 -10.76 -9.40
CA ALA A 164 4.53 -11.60 -9.72
C ALA A 164 4.69 -11.78 -11.23
N ASP A 165 3.60 -12.01 -11.96
CA ASP A 165 3.64 -12.18 -13.43
C ASP A 165 4.16 -10.91 -14.13
N ALA A 166 3.80 -9.74 -13.62
CA ALA A 166 4.21 -8.44 -14.17
C ALA A 166 5.62 -7.99 -13.73
N ALA A 167 6.16 -8.54 -12.62
CA ALA A 167 7.45 -8.14 -12.08
C ALA A 167 8.60 -8.99 -12.67
N ALA A 168 9.56 -8.37 -13.34
CA ALA A 168 10.74 -9.08 -13.85
C ALA A 168 11.71 -9.51 -12.74
N ARG A 169 11.72 -8.82 -11.59
CA ARG A 169 12.74 -9.01 -10.53
C ARG A 169 12.18 -9.22 -9.13
N ALA A 170 11.19 -8.42 -8.71
CA ALA A 170 10.70 -8.47 -7.33
C ALA A 170 9.26 -7.99 -7.17
N VAL A 171 8.57 -8.55 -6.17
CA VAL A 171 7.30 -8.05 -5.63
C VAL A 171 7.53 -7.55 -4.20
N LEU A 172 7.00 -6.36 -3.88
CA LEU A 172 7.07 -5.77 -2.56
C LEU A 172 5.65 -5.46 -2.07
N VAL A 173 5.29 -5.89 -0.87
CA VAL A 173 4.02 -5.54 -0.23
C VAL A 173 4.28 -4.94 1.14
N ASN A 174 3.99 -3.65 1.29
CA ASN A 174 4.03 -2.97 2.58
C ASN A 174 2.62 -2.85 3.13
N ASP A 175 2.32 -3.55 4.23
CA ASP A 175 0.96 -3.53 4.78
C ASP A 175 0.94 -3.57 6.31
N LEU A 176 -0.26 -3.42 6.88
CA LEU A 176 -0.55 -3.46 8.30
C LEU A 176 -0.39 -4.88 8.85
N ILE A 177 -0.02 -4.97 10.12
CA ILE A 177 -0.05 -6.22 10.88
C ILE A 177 -1.31 -6.24 11.74
N ARG A 178 -2.17 -7.26 11.59
CA ARG A 178 -3.26 -7.50 12.52
C ARG A 178 -2.69 -7.83 13.89
N SER A 179 -2.81 -6.89 14.81
CA SER A 179 -2.34 -7.02 16.19
C SER A 179 -3.10 -6.08 17.12
N ARG A 180 -3.16 -6.43 18.42
CA ARG A 180 -3.77 -5.56 19.43
C ARG A 180 -3.09 -4.19 19.50
N ASN A 181 -1.76 -4.16 19.45
CA ASN A 181 -0.99 -2.92 19.48
C ASN A 181 -1.25 -2.08 18.22
N GLY A 182 -1.32 -2.70 17.05
CA GLY A 182 -1.67 -2.03 15.80
C GLY A 182 -3.06 -1.41 15.85
N TYR A 183 -4.02 -2.16 16.36
CA TYR A 183 -5.39 -1.68 16.51
C TYR A 183 -5.49 -0.46 17.45
N LEU A 184 -4.84 -0.50 18.61
CA LEU A 184 -4.80 0.63 19.54
C LEU A 184 -4.08 1.84 18.94
N LEU A 185 -2.95 1.61 18.25
CA LEU A 185 -2.26 2.69 17.55
C LEU A 185 -3.13 3.32 16.46
N ALA A 186 -3.88 2.52 15.69
CA ALA A 186 -4.82 3.04 14.70
C ALA A 186 -5.96 3.80 15.37
N LEU A 187 -6.54 3.25 16.46
CA LEU A 187 -7.65 3.85 17.19
C LEU A 187 -7.32 5.24 17.73
N PHE A 188 -6.14 5.42 18.32
CA PHE A 188 -5.72 6.69 18.90
C PHE A 188 -4.98 7.57 17.89
N GLY A 189 -4.11 6.98 17.09
CA GLY A 189 -3.28 7.70 16.12
C GLY A 189 -4.09 8.39 15.03
N THR A 190 -5.12 7.73 14.50
CA THR A 190 -5.98 8.35 13.48
C THR A 190 -6.72 9.58 14.02
N ARG A 191 -7.13 9.55 15.29
CA ARG A 191 -7.78 10.70 15.95
C ARG A 191 -6.83 11.87 16.20
N LEU A 192 -5.57 11.58 16.47
CA LEU A 192 -4.54 12.59 16.65
C LEU A 192 -4.10 13.22 15.31
N LEU A 193 -3.97 12.39 14.27
CA LEU A 193 -3.38 12.78 12.97
C LEU A 193 -4.41 13.26 11.94
N SER A 194 -5.69 12.95 12.12
CA SER A 194 -6.75 13.31 11.20
C SER A 194 -7.98 13.88 11.90
N ARG A 195 -8.68 14.79 11.22
CA ARG A 195 -10.02 15.28 11.63
C ARG A 195 -11.13 14.59 10.83
N SER A 196 -10.80 13.68 9.91
CA SER A 196 -11.77 12.95 9.11
C SER A 196 -12.40 11.84 9.94
N ARG A 197 -13.74 11.84 10.03
CA ARG A 197 -14.49 10.75 10.66
C ARG A 197 -14.27 9.42 9.94
N ILE A 198 -14.14 9.45 8.62
CA ILE A 198 -13.83 8.30 7.77
C ILE A 198 -12.54 7.64 8.27
N VAL A 199 -11.44 8.39 8.34
CA VAL A 199 -10.14 7.88 8.82
C VAL A 199 -10.19 7.35 10.25
N HIS A 200 -11.05 7.91 11.11
CA HIS A 200 -11.22 7.41 12.50
C HIS A 200 -11.95 6.08 12.57
N VAL A 201 -12.80 5.78 11.59
CA VAL A 201 -13.54 4.51 11.48
C VAL A 201 -12.67 3.49 10.75
N ASP A 202 -12.17 3.86 9.58
CA ASP A 202 -11.46 2.95 8.68
C ASP A 202 -10.11 2.51 9.26
N GLY A 203 -9.37 3.38 9.96
CA GLY A 203 -8.07 3.02 10.50
C GLY A 203 -8.06 1.78 11.41
N PRO A 204 -8.93 1.66 12.43
CA PRO A 204 -9.08 0.43 13.20
C PRO A 204 -9.62 -0.75 12.38
N LEU A 205 -10.55 -0.52 11.41
CA LEU A 205 -11.09 -1.56 10.53
C LEU A 205 -9.99 -2.14 9.64
N SER A 206 -9.14 -1.28 9.05
CA SER A 206 -7.98 -1.71 8.26
C SER A 206 -7.07 -2.65 9.05
N VAL A 207 -6.83 -2.38 10.35
CA VAL A 207 -6.03 -3.28 11.19
C VAL A 207 -6.76 -4.59 11.48
N ALA A 208 -8.08 -4.58 11.69
CA ALA A 208 -8.87 -5.79 11.88
C ALA A 208 -8.93 -6.64 10.60
N GLY A 209 -8.97 -5.99 9.44
CA GLY A 209 -8.93 -6.60 8.12
C GLY A 209 -7.51 -7.00 7.65
N ALA A 210 -6.45 -6.59 8.35
CA ALA A 210 -5.08 -6.89 7.96
C ALA A 210 -4.73 -8.37 8.14
N PHE A 211 -3.76 -8.82 7.38
CA PHE A 211 -3.17 -10.16 7.53
C PHE A 211 -2.10 -10.17 8.62
N THR A 212 -1.96 -11.30 9.30
CA THR A 212 -0.74 -11.57 10.07
C THR A 212 0.41 -11.90 9.11
N PRO A 213 1.69 -11.76 9.53
CA PRO A 213 2.82 -12.17 8.71
C PRO A 213 2.74 -13.63 8.22
N GLN A 214 2.25 -14.53 9.06
CA GLN A 214 2.09 -15.94 8.72
C GLN A 214 1.01 -16.16 7.65
N GLU A 215 -0.12 -15.46 7.75
CA GLU A 215 -1.17 -15.49 6.74
C GLU A 215 -0.67 -14.94 5.42
N ALA A 216 0.03 -13.80 5.43
CA ALA A 216 0.59 -13.20 4.21
C ALA A 216 1.60 -14.13 3.50
N LEU A 217 2.44 -14.85 4.25
CA LEU A 217 3.34 -15.86 3.66
C LEU A 217 2.57 -17.04 3.05
N ARG A 218 1.51 -17.53 3.70
CA ARG A 218 0.65 -18.58 3.12
C ARG A 218 -0.01 -18.12 1.81
N LEU A 219 -0.47 -16.87 1.74
CA LEU A 219 -1.02 -16.30 0.50
C LEU A 219 0.03 -16.27 -0.61
N CYS A 220 1.29 -15.93 -0.29
CA CYS A 220 2.39 -15.97 -1.26
C CYS A 220 2.64 -17.39 -1.80
N GLU A 221 2.65 -18.39 -0.94
CA GLU A 221 2.80 -19.79 -1.37
C GLU A 221 1.66 -20.19 -2.32
N GLN A 222 0.42 -19.88 -1.99
CA GLN A 222 -0.75 -20.14 -2.84
C GLN A 222 -0.71 -19.36 -4.16
N ALA A 223 -0.11 -18.18 -4.16
CA ALA A 223 0.05 -17.34 -5.34
C ALA A 223 1.22 -17.78 -6.26
N GLY A 224 2.05 -18.74 -5.81
CA GLY A 224 3.21 -19.19 -6.58
C GLY A 224 4.46 -18.31 -6.38
N LEU A 225 4.59 -17.66 -5.21
CA LEU A 225 5.74 -16.86 -4.81
C LEU A 225 6.57 -17.60 -3.72
N PRO A 226 7.20 -18.73 -4.01
CA PRO A 226 7.98 -19.46 -3.02
C PRO A 226 9.19 -18.64 -2.58
N GLY A 227 9.60 -18.79 -1.32
CA GLY A 227 10.74 -18.08 -0.77
C GLY A 227 10.48 -16.61 -0.44
N ALA A 228 9.22 -16.16 -0.48
CA ALA A 228 8.87 -14.83 0.01
C ALA A 228 9.27 -14.67 1.49
N THR A 229 9.78 -13.49 1.84
CA THR A 229 10.22 -13.17 3.20
C THR A 229 9.47 -11.97 3.73
N ILE A 230 9.39 -11.86 5.07
CA ILE A 230 8.73 -10.74 5.74
C ILE A 230 9.69 -10.12 6.77
N SER A 231 9.82 -8.81 6.71
CA SER A 231 10.40 -7.98 7.76
C SER A 231 9.32 -7.14 8.45
N ARG A 232 9.45 -6.95 9.78
CA ARG A 232 8.53 -6.13 10.58
C ARG A 232 9.09 -4.74 10.75
N HIS A 233 8.21 -3.75 10.64
CA HIS A 233 8.55 -2.34 10.71
C HIS A 233 7.62 -1.58 11.68
N TRP A 234 8.13 -0.49 12.22
CA TRP A 234 7.33 0.51 12.93
C TRP A 234 6.45 1.32 11.95
N PRO A 235 5.20 1.65 12.28
CA PRO A 235 4.40 1.23 13.43
C PRO A 235 3.46 0.06 13.08
N GLN A 236 3.82 -1.16 13.49
CA GLN A 236 2.99 -2.36 13.28
C GLN A 236 2.70 -2.63 11.79
N ARG A 237 3.77 -2.62 10.98
CA ARG A 237 3.74 -2.93 9.55
C ARG A 237 4.66 -4.08 9.22
N PHE A 238 4.41 -4.69 8.07
CA PHE A 238 5.37 -5.62 7.48
C PHE A 238 5.74 -5.16 6.07
N LEU A 239 6.94 -5.50 5.66
CA LEU A 239 7.35 -5.52 4.26
C LEU A 239 7.55 -6.98 3.87
N LEU A 240 6.70 -7.45 2.96
CA LEU A 240 6.86 -8.71 2.27
C LEU A 240 7.70 -8.45 1.03
N THR A 241 8.70 -9.31 0.82
CA THR A 241 9.60 -9.26 -0.32
C THR A 241 9.67 -10.62 -0.96
N TRP A 242 9.34 -10.71 -2.22
CA TRP A 242 9.61 -11.85 -3.07
C TRP A 242 10.54 -11.42 -4.20
N ARG A 243 11.54 -12.23 -4.49
CA ARG A 243 12.44 -12.04 -5.63
C ARG A 243 12.22 -13.17 -6.62
N ARG A 244 12.16 -12.83 -7.89
CA ARG A 244 12.10 -13.83 -8.94
C ARG A 244 13.39 -14.67 -8.90
N PRO A 245 13.28 -16.01 -8.89
CA PRO A 245 14.43 -16.93 -8.92
C PRO A 245 15.33 -16.74 -10.14
#